data_c0903a1a1b459e71a85a69fdb70e4208
#
_entry.id   c0903a1a1b459e71a85a69fdb70e4208
#
_cell.length_a   1.000
_cell.length_b   1.000
_cell.length_c   1.000
_cell.angle_alpha   90.00
_cell.angle_beta   90.00
_cell.angle_gamma   90.00
#
_symmetry.space_group_name_H-M   'P 1'
#
loop_
_entity.id
_entity.type
_entity.pdbx_description
1 polymer ?
#
loop_
_entity_poly.entity_id
_entity_poly.type
_entity_poly.pdbx_seq_one_letter_code
_entity_poly.pdbx_strand_id
1 'polypeptide(L)'
;AAYIPAVNFYLGSNASEQFDSRGYSEIRFIEPALDSQGNPTLNHRIERGNDLDIVVLLLDNTGSPVDGQLVTVSLNGTDISTIITTASNGTAYGTLPIPANFTVGQKDLNANYAGIPGTVGLLGSEANTSFVVLAQTNLTIIEYTESLVAGDFLQVNGTLVDDLGQLLLDGGVPSSSVIHLLVDGESVSSVETDSLTGAFSIGYTVPEDIGAGPHIVEVRFYGGRDWVDPIGEGEPSNPEYYMPSSDSVQFNISVPTVLTLLTQTGDVNREDVMTIEGTLLDIVSNPLAGLTIEVYLDGEFMTNVSTDATGLFTAIYPVPADAELGPVLLEVKFNGTNFYLKSDANSTWNIFSHIVLTVDMPSSVAVGQNVTITGTVSDNQLIPISGHQVELIVEGFVIGAVTTDSNGAYSYQWIVPELFEFGNHTMNAYSGSQGYYRANSTNTTFFLAHRADLTVSFDSSPQITRGDIWQLSGRLYDFDSLTNQGL
;
A
#
# COMPACT_ATOMS: atom_id res chain seq x y z
N ALA A 1 -30.36 41.51 65.83
CA ALA A 1 -31.54 41.71 66.64
C ALA A 1 -31.29 42.88 67.65
N ALA A 2 -31.81 44.07 67.36
CA ALA A 2 -31.78 45.19 68.27
C ALA A 2 -32.88 44.95 69.32
N TYR A 3 -32.48 44.72 70.56
CA TYR A 3 -33.34 44.70 71.66
C TYR A 3 -33.90 46.10 71.87
N ILE A 4 -35.19 46.31 71.64
CA ILE A 4 -35.89 47.54 71.98
C ILE A 4 -36.49 47.30 73.40
N PRO A 5 -36.01 48.02 74.41
CA PRO A 5 -36.59 47.88 75.75
C PRO A 5 -38.07 48.32 75.73
N ALA A 6 -38.92 47.59 76.46
CA ALA A 6 -40.30 47.91 76.59
C ALA A 6 -40.44 49.31 77.20
N VAL A 7 -40.85 50.27 76.45
CA VAL A 7 -41.24 51.60 76.98
C VAL A 7 -42.69 51.55 77.32
N ASN A 8 -42.99 51.66 78.64
CA ASN A 8 -44.35 51.80 79.11
C ASN A 8 -44.91 53.19 78.69
N PHE A 9 -45.73 53.20 77.67
CA PHE A 9 -46.48 54.39 77.27
C PHE A 9 -47.78 54.43 78.09
N TYR A 10 -47.95 55.46 78.87
CA TYR A 10 -49.27 55.84 79.43
C TYR A 10 -50.03 56.62 78.36
N LEU A 11 -50.99 56.01 77.74
CA LEU A 11 -51.92 56.64 76.85
C LEU A 11 -53.13 57.15 77.58
N GLY A 12 -53.18 58.42 77.77
CA GLY A 12 -54.45 59.12 78.06
C GLY A 12 -54.96 59.60 76.70
N SER A 13 -55.95 58.93 76.14
CA SER A 13 -56.81 59.17 75.04
C SER A 13 -56.66 58.21 73.89
N ASN A 14 -57.76 57.77 73.29
CA ASN A 14 -57.94 56.78 72.27
C ASN A 14 -57.22 57.16 70.94
N ALA A 15 -56.02 56.69 70.70
CA ALA A 15 -55.37 56.58 69.39
C ALA A 15 -54.85 55.17 69.32
N SER A 16 -55.46 54.33 68.48
CA SER A 16 -54.95 53.03 68.08
C SER A 16 -54.00 53.26 66.89
N GLU A 17 -52.72 53.24 67.14
CA GLU A 17 -51.74 53.11 66.06
C GLU A 17 -51.55 51.62 65.78
N GLN A 18 -51.70 51.27 64.53
CA GLN A 18 -51.55 49.91 64.05
C GLN A 18 -50.07 49.70 63.72
N PHE A 19 -49.40 48.84 64.41
CA PHE A 19 -48.01 48.49 64.09
C PHE A 19 -48.00 47.44 62.96
N ASP A 20 -47.17 47.69 62.00
CA ASP A 20 -46.83 46.72 60.93
C ASP A 20 -45.70 45.81 61.42
N SER A 21 -46.06 44.60 61.87
CA SER A 21 -45.09 43.60 62.37
C SER A 21 -44.95 42.44 61.33
N ARG A 22 -44.22 42.70 60.33
CA ARG A 22 -43.90 41.68 59.26
C ARG A 22 -42.59 40.98 59.63
N GLY A 23 -42.55 39.66 59.38
CA GLY A 23 -41.35 38.88 59.43
C GLY A 23 -40.53 39.09 58.11
N TYR A 24 -39.26 38.90 58.19
CA TYR A 24 -38.41 38.83 56.97
C TYR A 24 -38.53 37.45 56.38
N SER A 25 -38.38 37.33 55.05
CA SER A 25 -38.19 36.08 54.34
C SER A 25 -36.79 36.01 53.74
N GLU A 26 -36.35 34.80 53.49
CA GLU A 26 -35.12 34.52 52.78
C GLU A 26 -35.43 33.54 51.64
N ILE A 27 -35.10 33.91 50.42
CA ILE A 27 -35.15 33.03 49.28
C ILE A 27 -33.74 32.74 48.80
N ARG A 28 -33.50 31.51 48.41
CA ARG A 28 -32.22 31.11 47.79
C ARG A 28 -32.45 30.08 46.69
N PHE A 29 -31.60 30.10 45.70
CA PHE A 29 -31.54 29.03 44.71
C PHE A 29 -30.86 27.80 45.32
N ILE A 30 -31.40 26.62 45.04
CA ILE A 30 -30.77 25.33 45.25
C ILE A 30 -30.23 24.85 43.90
N GLU A 31 -31.00 25.10 42.81
CA GLU A 31 -30.61 24.89 41.45
C GLU A 31 -31.11 26.03 40.55
N PRO A 32 -30.30 26.56 39.64
CA PRO A 32 -28.87 26.33 39.48
C PRO A 32 -28.05 26.84 40.67
N ALA A 33 -27.10 25.99 41.13
CA ALA A 33 -26.18 26.35 42.20
C ALA A 33 -24.89 26.98 41.65
N LEU A 34 -24.31 27.90 42.45
CA LEU A 34 -23.00 28.48 42.16
C LEU A 34 -21.93 27.72 42.96
N ASP A 35 -20.70 27.67 42.41
CA ASP A 35 -19.54 27.20 43.14
C ASP A 35 -19.14 28.17 44.29
N SER A 36 -18.11 27.82 45.04
CA SER A 36 -17.59 28.69 46.15
C SER A 36 -17.01 30.01 45.66
N GLN A 37 -16.84 30.21 44.37
CA GLN A 37 -16.33 31.44 43.74
C GLN A 37 -17.45 32.26 43.07
N GLY A 38 -18.68 31.74 43.07
CA GLY A 38 -19.84 32.41 42.49
C GLY A 38 -20.06 32.15 41.01
N ASN A 39 -19.39 31.12 40.43
CA ASN A 39 -19.58 30.72 39.04
C ASN A 39 -20.61 29.60 38.94
N PRO A 40 -21.34 29.46 37.79
CA PRO A 40 -22.22 28.33 37.56
C PRO A 40 -21.41 27.02 37.57
N THR A 41 -21.91 26.02 38.30
CA THR A 41 -21.28 24.69 38.28
C THR A 41 -21.49 24.00 36.94
N LEU A 42 -20.66 23.01 36.61
CA LEU A 42 -20.77 22.22 35.36
C LEU A 42 -22.17 21.61 35.13
N ASN A 43 -22.92 21.36 36.21
CA ASN A 43 -24.29 20.80 36.15
C ASN A 43 -25.35 21.83 35.73
N HIS A 44 -24.98 23.10 35.59
CA HIS A 44 -25.91 24.19 35.22
C HIS A 44 -25.58 24.78 33.86
N ARG A 45 -25.18 23.92 32.93
CA ARG A 45 -25.02 24.19 31.52
C ARG A 45 -26.20 23.61 30.75
N ILE A 46 -26.86 24.39 29.95
CA ILE A 46 -28.01 23.96 29.18
C ILE A 46 -27.85 24.35 27.69
N GLU A 47 -28.24 23.44 26.80
CA GLU A 47 -28.38 23.76 25.41
C GLU A 47 -29.59 24.68 25.17
N ARG A 48 -29.45 25.67 24.32
CA ARG A 48 -30.60 26.48 23.90
C ARG A 48 -31.67 25.61 23.25
N GLY A 49 -32.92 25.91 23.47
CA GLY A 49 -34.06 25.10 23.07
C GLY A 49 -34.53 24.08 24.12
N ASN A 50 -33.79 23.88 25.19
CA ASN A 50 -34.19 22.99 26.31
C ASN A 50 -34.73 23.78 27.48
N ASP A 51 -35.37 23.09 28.43
CA ASP A 51 -35.92 23.65 29.66
C ASP A 51 -34.89 23.59 30.79
N LEU A 52 -34.63 24.71 31.45
CA LEU A 52 -33.76 24.78 32.62
C LEU A 52 -34.55 24.39 33.88
N ASP A 53 -34.06 23.39 34.60
CA ASP A 53 -34.62 23.03 35.92
C ASP A 53 -34.29 24.08 36.95
N ILE A 54 -35.31 24.47 37.76
CA ILE A 54 -35.21 25.46 38.82
C ILE A 54 -35.68 24.87 40.10
N VAL A 55 -34.88 25.05 41.14
CA VAL A 55 -35.26 24.73 42.54
C VAL A 55 -34.89 25.91 43.42
N VAL A 56 -35.88 26.47 44.08
CA VAL A 56 -35.68 27.53 45.09
C VAL A 56 -36.19 27.07 46.47
N LEU A 57 -35.61 27.63 47.50
CA LEU A 57 -36.04 27.43 48.93
C LEU A 57 -36.44 28.76 49.51
N LEU A 58 -37.65 28.82 50.07
CA LEU A 58 -38.18 29.97 50.78
C LEU A 58 -38.33 29.67 52.28
N LEU A 59 -37.70 30.49 53.13
CA LEU A 59 -37.72 30.36 54.57
C LEU A 59 -38.23 31.68 55.18
N ASP A 60 -38.80 31.58 56.36
CA ASP A 60 -39.08 32.75 57.19
C ASP A 60 -37.86 33.19 58.06
N ASN A 61 -37.99 34.24 58.84
CA ASN A 61 -36.94 34.78 59.68
C ASN A 61 -36.51 33.86 60.83
N THR A 62 -37.20 32.75 61.03
CA THR A 62 -36.85 31.72 62.04
C THR A 62 -36.12 30.53 61.35
N GLY A 63 -36.01 30.54 60.07
CA GLY A 63 -35.48 29.43 59.27
C GLY A 63 -36.51 28.33 59.02
N SER A 64 -37.79 28.57 59.29
CA SER A 64 -38.88 27.63 59.04
C SER A 64 -39.35 27.73 57.59
N PRO A 65 -39.69 26.57 56.91
CA PRO A 65 -40.18 26.58 55.54
C PRO A 65 -41.48 27.31 55.38
N VAL A 66 -41.64 28.04 54.26
CA VAL A 66 -42.87 28.79 53.92
C VAL A 66 -43.61 28.05 52.78
N ASP A 67 -44.79 27.54 53.08
CA ASP A 67 -45.63 26.73 52.22
C ASP A 67 -46.63 27.57 51.39
N GLY A 68 -46.97 27.06 50.16
CA GLY A 68 -48.03 27.59 49.31
C GLY A 68 -47.80 28.97 48.76
N GLN A 69 -46.59 29.49 48.75
CA GLN A 69 -46.26 30.83 48.25
C GLN A 69 -45.77 30.79 46.78
N LEU A 70 -46.17 31.84 46.03
CA LEU A 70 -45.76 32.03 44.67
C LEU A 70 -44.39 32.71 44.62
N VAL A 71 -43.46 32.12 43.86
CA VAL A 71 -42.14 32.67 43.55
C VAL A 71 -42.09 32.88 42.05
N THR A 72 -41.74 34.08 41.60
CA THR A 72 -41.47 34.37 40.19
C THR A 72 -39.99 34.24 39.95
N VAL A 73 -39.62 33.37 39.01
CA VAL A 73 -38.24 33.27 38.54
C VAL A 73 -38.17 33.84 37.14
N SER A 74 -37.27 34.78 36.90
CA SER A 74 -37.11 35.50 35.65
C SER A 74 -35.67 35.53 35.20
N LEU A 75 -35.49 35.51 33.87
CA LEU A 75 -34.20 35.68 33.25
C LEU A 75 -33.92 37.17 33.05
N ASN A 76 -32.87 37.68 33.71
CA ASN A 76 -32.56 39.11 33.74
C ASN A 76 -32.42 39.70 32.33
N GLY A 77 -33.06 40.86 32.14
CA GLY A 77 -33.04 41.58 30.86
C GLY A 77 -33.91 40.97 29.74
N THR A 78 -34.80 40.03 30.08
CA THR A 78 -35.75 39.41 29.14
C THR A 78 -37.15 39.37 29.71
N ASP A 79 -38.16 39.03 28.89
CA ASP A 79 -39.53 38.75 29.32
C ASP A 79 -39.76 37.25 29.69
N ILE A 80 -38.68 36.46 29.74
CA ILE A 80 -38.73 35.01 30.05
C ILE A 80 -38.84 34.84 31.56
N SER A 81 -39.94 34.26 32.03
CA SER A 81 -40.17 34.00 33.45
C SER A 81 -41.08 32.80 33.64
N THR A 82 -40.99 32.21 34.83
CA THR A 82 -41.88 31.15 35.28
C THR A 82 -42.34 31.47 36.73
N ILE A 83 -43.54 30.99 37.13
CA ILE A 83 -44.05 31.12 38.47
C ILE A 83 -44.15 29.71 39.03
N ILE A 84 -43.52 29.52 40.19
CA ILE A 84 -43.44 28.25 40.92
C ILE A 84 -44.05 28.41 42.30
N THR A 85 -44.57 27.34 42.89
CA THR A 85 -45.23 27.39 44.21
C THR A 85 -44.45 26.54 45.22
N THR A 86 -44.20 27.11 46.39
CA THR A 86 -43.51 26.40 47.47
C THR A 86 -44.38 25.30 48.07
N ALA A 87 -43.76 24.14 48.33
CA ALA A 87 -44.34 23.02 49.07
C ALA A 87 -44.10 23.15 50.56
N SER A 88 -44.65 22.22 51.35
CA SER A 88 -44.61 22.24 52.85
C SER A 88 -43.19 22.21 53.44
N ASN A 89 -42.19 21.83 52.66
CA ASN A 89 -40.77 21.91 53.01
C ASN A 89 -40.10 23.22 52.60
N GLY A 90 -40.85 24.18 52.06
CA GLY A 90 -40.38 25.48 51.57
C GLY A 90 -39.71 25.44 50.19
N THR A 91 -39.58 24.27 49.56
CA THR A 91 -39.02 24.19 48.23
C THR A 91 -40.06 24.40 47.12
N ALA A 92 -39.68 25.08 46.04
CA ALA A 92 -40.48 25.19 44.83
C ALA A 92 -39.68 24.67 43.64
N TYR A 93 -40.33 23.85 42.83
CA TYR A 93 -39.77 23.22 41.66
C TYR A 93 -40.47 23.76 40.40
N GLY A 94 -39.69 23.96 39.32
CA GLY A 94 -40.23 24.35 38.05
C GLY A 94 -39.19 24.31 36.94
N THR A 95 -39.61 24.63 35.74
CA THR A 95 -38.73 24.74 34.59
C THR A 95 -38.85 26.12 33.95
N LEU A 96 -37.78 26.61 33.35
CA LEU A 96 -37.73 27.82 32.58
C LEU A 96 -37.32 27.46 31.13
N PRO A 97 -38.22 27.62 30.14
CA PRO A 97 -37.89 27.29 28.75
C PRO A 97 -36.88 28.31 28.19
N ILE A 98 -35.74 27.78 27.68
CA ILE A 98 -34.72 28.59 27.01
C ILE A 98 -34.99 28.55 25.52
N PRO A 99 -35.28 29.69 24.87
CA PRO A 99 -35.57 29.69 23.42
C PRO A 99 -34.43 29.10 22.58
N ALA A 100 -34.77 28.41 21.48
CA ALA A 100 -33.78 27.82 20.56
C ALA A 100 -32.89 28.88 19.91
N ASN A 101 -33.34 30.11 19.76
CA ASN A 101 -32.56 31.21 19.21
C ASN A 101 -31.89 32.10 20.26
N PHE A 102 -31.81 31.60 21.50
CA PHE A 102 -31.22 32.39 22.59
C PHE A 102 -29.71 32.53 22.43
N THR A 103 -29.15 33.67 22.86
CA THR A 103 -27.71 33.91 22.79
C THR A 103 -26.97 33.02 23.81
N VAL A 104 -25.84 32.45 23.35
CA VAL A 104 -24.96 31.62 24.19
C VAL A 104 -24.31 32.43 25.33
N GLY A 105 -23.74 31.74 26.28
CA GLY A 105 -22.98 32.35 27.38
C GLY A 105 -23.69 32.39 28.71
N GLN A 106 -23.04 32.98 29.70
CA GLN A 106 -23.56 33.10 31.06
C GLN A 106 -24.79 34.02 31.09
N LYS A 107 -25.82 33.59 31.83
CA LYS A 107 -27.09 34.30 32.01
C LYS A 107 -27.45 34.37 33.49
N ASP A 108 -28.04 35.49 33.90
CA ASP A 108 -28.42 35.71 35.30
C ASP A 108 -29.91 35.47 35.50
N LEU A 109 -30.27 34.74 36.57
CA LEU A 109 -31.62 34.51 37.03
C LEU A 109 -31.89 35.31 38.28
N ASN A 110 -33.10 35.81 38.41
CA ASN A 110 -33.65 36.41 39.62
C ASN A 110 -34.87 35.62 40.08
N ALA A 111 -34.88 35.20 41.33
CA ALA A 111 -36.07 34.68 41.99
C ALA A 111 -36.63 35.76 42.92
N ASN A 112 -37.90 36.11 42.74
CA ASN A 112 -38.59 37.12 43.49
C ASN A 112 -39.82 36.55 44.25
N TYR A 113 -39.85 36.73 45.54
CA TYR A 113 -40.98 36.48 46.36
C TYR A 113 -41.57 37.84 46.85
N ALA A 114 -42.82 38.17 46.47
CA ALA A 114 -43.41 39.47 46.69
C ALA A 114 -43.82 39.72 48.13
N GLY A 115 -43.80 38.68 48.99
CA GLY A 115 -44.23 38.75 50.35
C GLY A 115 -45.74 38.52 50.49
N ILE A 116 -46.21 38.38 51.80
CA ILE A 116 -47.62 38.28 52.17
C ILE A 116 -48.12 39.71 52.55
N PRO A 117 -49.09 40.26 51.80
CA PRO A 117 -49.61 41.59 52.11
C PRO A 117 -50.39 41.60 53.39
N GLY A 118 -50.36 42.71 54.17
CA GLY A 118 -51.08 42.91 55.41
C GLY A 118 -50.17 43.32 56.57
N THR A 119 -50.76 43.58 57.71
CA THR A 119 -50.04 44.03 58.92
C THR A 119 -49.34 42.91 59.68
N VAL A 120 -49.69 41.65 59.37
CA VAL A 120 -49.06 40.44 59.92
C VAL A 120 -48.70 39.53 58.70
N GLY A 121 -47.54 39.63 58.22
CA GLY A 121 -47.13 38.88 56.99
C GLY A 121 -45.60 38.77 56.87
N LEU A 122 -45.13 38.21 55.75
CA LEU A 122 -43.72 38.17 55.41
C LEU A 122 -43.39 39.27 54.41
N LEU A 123 -42.28 39.95 54.60
CA LEU A 123 -41.72 40.86 53.61
C LEU A 123 -41.18 40.05 52.45
N GLY A 124 -41.20 40.62 51.23
CA GLY A 124 -40.63 40.03 50.09
C GLY A 124 -39.10 39.84 50.14
N SER A 125 -38.58 38.92 49.35
CA SER A 125 -37.14 38.65 49.23
C SER A 125 -36.79 38.31 47.86
N GLU A 126 -35.51 38.50 47.47
CA GLU A 126 -34.95 38.24 46.17
C GLU A 126 -33.65 37.43 46.29
N ALA A 127 -33.39 36.58 45.32
CA ALA A 127 -32.13 35.86 45.18
C ALA A 127 -31.72 35.86 43.70
N ASN A 128 -30.42 35.88 43.47
CA ASN A 128 -29.84 35.78 42.15
C ASN A 128 -28.93 34.56 42.01
N THR A 129 -28.90 33.99 40.84
CA THR A 129 -27.98 32.93 40.45
C THR A 129 -27.64 33.10 38.96
N SER A 130 -26.76 32.25 38.43
CA SER A 130 -26.46 32.23 37.02
C SER A 130 -26.30 30.82 36.48
N PHE A 131 -26.45 30.67 35.21
CA PHE A 131 -26.26 29.43 34.48
C PHE A 131 -25.62 29.72 33.09
N VAL A 132 -25.22 28.71 32.35
CA VAL A 132 -24.59 28.85 31.04
C VAL A 132 -25.48 28.26 29.94
N VAL A 133 -25.72 29.03 28.88
CA VAL A 133 -26.40 28.57 27.66
C VAL A 133 -25.33 28.17 26.63
N LEU A 134 -25.45 26.94 26.14
CA LEU A 134 -24.59 26.35 25.13
C LEU A 134 -25.31 26.29 23.78
N ALA A 135 -24.54 26.29 22.69
CA ALA A 135 -25.03 25.99 21.34
C ALA A 135 -24.34 24.73 20.80
N GLN A 136 -25.12 23.92 20.13
CA GLN A 136 -24.55 22.87 19.26
C GLN A 136 -23.82 23.51 18.07
N THR A 137 -22.89 22.77 17.48
CA THR A 137 -22.21 23.16 16.26
C THR A 137 -22.47 22.18 15.12
N ASN A 138 -22.39 22.66 13.90
CA ASN A 138 -22.49 21.87 12.68
C ASN A 138 -21.18 22.05 11.91
N LEU A 139 -20.35 21.01 11.94
CA LEU A 139 -19.13 20.89 11.15
C LEU A 139 -19.45 20.04 9.92
N THR A 140 -19.17 20.54 8.73
CA THR A 140 -19.54 19.85 7.47
C THR A 140 -18.36 19.85 6.50
N ILE A 141 -18.04 18.69 5.96
CA ILE A 141 -17.15 18.51 4.81
C ILE A 141 -17.94 18.84 3.54
N ILE A 142 -17.48 19.80 2.75
CA ILE A 142 -18.11 20.22 1.49
C ILE A 142 -17.40 19.58 0.29
N GLU A 143 -16.08 19.52 0.34
CA GLU A 143 -15.26 19.01 -0.76
C GLU A 143 -14.02 18.30 -0.19
N TYR A 144 -13.64 17.18 -0.80
CA TYR A 144 -12.44 16.44 -0.46
C TYR A 144 -11.91 15.65 -1.66
N THR A 145 -10.66 15.17 -1.57
CA THR A 145 -10.06 14.32 -2.59
C THR A 145 -10.48 12.87 -2.38
N GLU A 146 -11.35 12.33 -3.24
CA GLU A 146 -11.96 11.00 -3.09
C GLU A 146 -10.98 9.84 -3.34
N SER A 147 -9.96 10.07 -4.18
CA SER A 147 -8.98 9.04 -4.56
C SER A 147 -7.59 9.65 -4.73
N LEU A 148 -6.61 9.00 -4.14
CA LEU A 148 -5.22 9.43 -4.07
C LEU A 148 -4.27 8.28 -4.36
N VAL A 149 -3.06 8.60 -4.77
CA VAL A 149 -1.93 7.67 -4.73
C VAL A 149 -1.17 7.89 -3.41
N ALA A 150 -0.64 6.83 -2.82
CA ALA A 150 0.21 6.94 -1.64
C ALA A 150 1.36 7.94 -1.91
N GLY A 151 1.57 8.88 -0.98
CA GLY A 151 2.47 10.04 -1.17
C GLY A 151 1.80 11.31 -1.66
N ASP A 152 0.55 11.28 -2.15
CA ASP A 152 -0.18 12.46 -2.63
C ASP A 152 -0.72 13.32 -1.48
N PHE A 153 -1.22 14.49 -1.84
CA PHE A 153 -1.77 15.48 -0.90
C PHE A 153 -3.29 15.36 -0.82
N LEU A 154 -3.82 14.98 0.35
CA LEU A 154 -5.24 15.01 0.69
C LEU A 154 -5.65 16.46 1.02
N GLN A 155 -6.67 16.95 0.34
CA GLN A 155 -7.28 18.25 0.61
C GLN A 155 -8.71 18.04 1.10
N VAL A 156 -9.10 18.73 2.20
CA VAL A 156 -10.46 18.73 2.75
C VAL A 156 -10.89 20.17 3.00
N ASN A 157 -12.05 20.53 2.46
CA ASN A 157 -12.67 21.84 2.61
C ASN A 157 -14.04 21.69 3.28
N GLY A 158 -14.38 22.61 4.15
CA GLY A 158 -15.66 22.56 4.85
C GLY A 158 -16.01 23.86 5.57
N THR A 159 -17.04 23.79 6.40
CA THR A 159 -17.52 24.91 7.23
C THR A 159 -17.88 24.47 8.62
N LEU A 160 -17.68 25.35 9.58
CA LEU A 160 -18.17 25.25 10.96
C LEU A 160 -19.12 26.42 11.24
N VAL A 161 -20.34 26.09 11.65
CA VAL A 161 -21.37 27.04 12.08
C VAL A 161 -22.06 26.51 13.34
N ASP A 162 -22.87 27.34 13.99
CA ASP A 162 -23.73 26.88 15.08
C ASP A 162 -25.01 26.19 14.55
N ASP A 163 -25.85 25.69 15.44
CA ASP A 163 -27.13 25.04 15.12
C ASP A 163 -28.17 25.96 14.45
N LEU A 164 -27.94 27.28 14.42
CA LEU A 164 -28.72 28.25 13.66
C LEU A 164 -28.10 28.61 12.30
N GLY A 165 -26.96 27.98 11.94
CA GLY A 165 -26.22 28.29 10.74
C GLY A 165 -25.45 29.62 10.82
N GLN A 166 -25.16 30.11 12.03
CA GLN A 166 -24.45 31.34 12.27
C GLN A 166 -22.98 31.10 12.63
N LEU A 167 -22.15 32.14 12.44
CA LEU A 167 -20.75 32.10 12.84
C LEU A 167 -20.61 31.97 14.38
N LEU A 168 -19.59 31.24 14.84
CA LEU A 168 -19.26 31.17 16.23
C LEU A 168 -18.74 32.53 16.73
N LEU A 169 -19.21 32.94 17.90
CA LEU A 169 -18.90 34.26 18.49
C LEU A 169 -18.06 34.10 19.74
N ASP A 170 -17.02 34.91 19.89
CA ASP A 170 -16.31 35.10 21.15
C ASP A 170 -16.49 36.55 21.62
N GLY A 171 -17.07 36.75 22.83
CA GLY A 171 -17.41 38.07 23.31
C GLY A 171 -18.37 38.84 22.40
N GLY A 172 -19.20 38.17 21.60
CA GLY A 172 -20.17 38.76 20.68
C GLY A 172 -19.62 39.15 19.30
N VAL A 173 -18.37 38.80 18.97
CA VAL A 173 -17.76 39.03 17.67
C VAL A 173 -17.42 37.69 17.00
N PRO A 174 -17.51 37.59 15.64
CA PRO A 174 -17.10 36.39 14.92
C PRO A 174 -15.65 36.01 15.22
N SER A 175 -15.39 34.74 15.50
CA SER A 175 -14.09 34.23 15.89
C SER A 175 -13.71 33.00 15.09
N SER A 176 -12.41 32.81 14.85
CA SER A 176 -11.88 31.56 14.29
C SER A 176 -11.97 30.42 15.30
N SER A 177 -11.96 29.21 14.79
CA SER A 177 -12.03 27.98 15.58
C SER A 177 -11.07 26.94 15.00
N VAL A 178 -10.39 26.20 15.86
CA VAL A 178 -9.44 25.16 15.45
C VAL A 178 -10.20 23.89 15.04
N ILE A 179 -9.95 23.45 13.84
CA ILE A 179 -10.44 22.19 13.27
C ILE A 179 -9.27 21.23 13.17
N HIS A 180 -9.45 20.02 13.66
CA HIS A 180 -8.49 18.93 13.53
C HIS A 180 -8.88 18.00 12.41
N LEU A 181 -7.88 17.56 11.64
CA LEU A 181 -7.99 16.52 10.61
C LEU A 181 -7.47 15.21 11.20
N LEU A 182 -8.29 14.18 11.15
CA LEU A 182 -7.91 12.83 11.55
C LEU A 182 -7.99 11.90 10.33
N VAL A 183 -7.00 11.01 10.23
CA VAL A 183 -7.01 9.92 9.25
C VAL A 183 -6.98 8.62 10.04
N ASP A 184 -7.97 7.75 9.81
CA ASP A 184 -8.17 6.50 10.56
C ASP A 184 -8.14 6.66 12.08
N GLY A 185 -8.64 7.81 12.57
CA GLY A 185 -8.71 8.15 13.99
C GLY A 185 -7.47 8.83 14.58
N GLU A 186 -6.37 8.92 13.84
CA GLU A 186 -5.14 9.61 14.25
C GLU A 186 -5.15 11.07 13.78
N SER A 187 -4.89 12.02 14.69
CA SER A 187 -4.82 13.46 14.35
C SER A 187 -3.54 13.75 13.57
N VAL A 188 -3.69 14.25 12.35
CA VAL A 188 -2.57 14.45 11.40
C VAL A 188 -2.31 15.92 11.07
N SER A 189 -3.31 16.80 11.26
CA SER A 189 -3.18 18.22 10.94
C SER A 189 -4.24 19.03 11.70
N SER A 190 -4.06 20.36 11.80
CA SER A 190 -5.08 21.28 12.30
C SER A 190 -5.01 22.61 11.56
N VAL A 191 -6.15 23.32 11.51
CA VAL A 191 -6.27 24.64 10.88
C VAL A 191 -7.31 25.47 11.63
N GLU A 192 -7.19 26.79 11.57
CA GLU A 192 -8.26 27.70 12.01
C GLU A 192 -9.27 27.96 10.89
N THR A 193 -10.53 28.09 11.25
CA THR A 193 -11.59 28.56 10.35
C THR A 193 -11.41 30.05 10.04
N ASP A 194 -11.87 30.49 8.89
CA ASP A 194 -12.03 31.89 8.59
C ASP A 194 -13.14 32.47 9.47
N SER A 195 -12.82 33.50 10.25
CA SER A 195 -13.75 34.08 11.24
C SER A 195 -14.97 34.80 10.63
N LEU A 196 -14.94 35.12 9.36
CA LEU A 196 -16.02 35.84 8.66
C LEU A 196 -16.96 34.92 7.88
N THR A 197 -16.51 33.68 7.59
CA THR A 197 -17.27 32.73 6.77
C THR A 197 -17.47 31.38 7.46
N GLY A 198 -16.71 31.09 8.51
CA GLY A 198 -16.67 29.78 9.14
C GLY A 198 -16.00 28.68 8.29
N ALA A 199 -15.48 29.03 7.10
CA ALA A 199 -14.86 28.09 6.20
C ALA A 199 -13.47 27.66 6.67
N PHE A 200 -13.09 26.44 6.36
CA PHE A 200 -11.75 25.90 6.55
C PHE A 200 -11.26 25.16 5.30
N SER A 201 -9.95 25.10 5.17
CA SER A 201 -9.26 24.35 4.12
C SER A 201 -8.05 23.71 4.77
N ILE A 202 -8.06 22.39 4.89
CA ILE A 202 -7.03 21.63 5.60
C ILE A 202 -6.49 20.53 4.71
N GLY A 203 -5.19 20.26 4.80
CA GLY A 203 -4.55 19.25 3.99
C GLY A 203 -3.51 18.44 4.74
N TYR A 204 -3.17 17.31 4.15
CA TYR A 204 -2.25 16.34 4.70
C TYR A 204 -1.57 15.54 3.58
N THR A 205 -0.25 15.41 3.62
CA THR A 205 0.46 14.50 2.70
C THR A 205 0.32 13.09 3.23
N VAL A 206 -0.36 12.24 2.46
CA VAL A 206 -0.59 10.84 2.82
C VAL A 206 0.75 10.09 2.77
N PRO A 207 1.16 9.36 3.81
CA PRO A 207 2.41 8.60 3.80
C PRO A 207 2.41 7.51 2.73
N GLU A 208 3.59 7.17 2.22
CA GLU A 208 3.75 6.07 1.26
C GLU A 208 3.40 4.69 1.85
N ASP A 209 3.46 4.54 3.17
CA ASP A 209 3.20 3.31 3.93
C ASP A 209 1.80 3.22 4.55
N ILE A 210 0.89 4.14 4.21
CA ILE A 210 -0.49 4.15 4.75
C ILE A 210 -1.28 2.86 4.42
N GLY A 211 -0.84 2.14 3.40
CA GLY A 211 -1.55 0.97 2.91
C GLY A 211 -2.49 1.28 1.75
N ALA A 212 -2.91 0.24 1.05
CA ALA A 212 -3.80 0.34 -0.10
C ALA A 212 -5.25 0.06 0.32
N GLY A 213 -6.20 0.84 -0.18
CA GLY A 213 -7.61 0.60 0.08
C GLY A 213 -8.39 1.82 0.57
N PRO A 214 -9.57 1.58 1.16
CA PRO A 214 -10.42 2.62 1.72
C PRO A 214 -9.91 3.06 3.09
N HIS A 215 -9.85 4.37 3.31
CA HIS A 215 -9.49 5.04 4.56
C HIS A 215 -10.58 6.03 4.95
N ILE A 216 -10.64 6.41 6.23
CA ILE A 216 -11.59 7.39 6.74
C ILE A 216 -10.83 8.68 7.06
N VAL A 217 -11.32 9.80 6.51
CA VAL A 217 -10.93 11.12 6.96
C VAL A 217 -12.06 11.73 7.78
N GLU A 218 -11.73 12.24 8.95
CA GLU A 218 -12.64 12.93 9.85
C GLU A 218 -12.12 14.35 10.11
N VAL A 219 -13.01 15.31 10.10
CA VAL A 219 -12.75 16.65 10.64
C VAL A 219 -13.45 16.78 11.98
N ARG A 220 -12.77 17.36 12.97
CA ARG A 220 -13.29 17.45 14.33
C ARG A 220 -13.06 18.84 14.93
N PHE A 221 -14.12 19.37 15.50
CA PHE A 221 -14.12 20.50 16.42
C PHE A 221 -14.31 19.96 17.84
N TYR A 222 -13.35 20.16 18.73
CA TYR A 222 -13.38 19.62 20.10
C TYR A 222 -14.26 20.46 21.06
N GLY A 223 -14.92 21.47 20.57
CA GLY A 223 -15.74 22.37 21.38
C GLY A 223 -15.00 23.62 21.82
N GLY A 224 -15.72 24.50 22.56
CA GLY A 224 -15.18 25.72 23.08
C GLY A 224 -14.15 25.50 24.18
N ARG A 225 -13.38 26.54 24.53
CA ARG A 225 -12.30 26.48 25.54
C ARG A 225 -12.77 26.11 26.95
N ASP A 226 -14.05 26.23 27.21
CA ASP A 226 -14.67 25.83 28.49
C ASP A 226 -15.29 24.43 28.45
N TRP A 227 -15.18 23.73 27.31
CA TRP A 227 -15.70 22.37 27.16
C TRP A 227 -14.74 21.34 27.77
N VAL A 228 -15.31 20.46 28.61
CA VAL A 228 -14.59 19.32 29.18
C VAL A 228 -15.41 18.07 28.89
N ASP A 229 -14.88 17.21 28.03
CA ASP A 229 -15.48 15.95 27.60
C ASP A 229 -14.56 14.78 28.00
N PRO A 230 -15.09 13.59 28.28
CA PRO A 230 -14.27 12.38 28.42
C PRO A 230 -13.43 12.01 27.17
N ILE A 231 -13.69 12.61 26.01
CA ILE A 231 -12.97 12.38 24.76
C ILE A 231 -11.84 13.40 24.53
N GLY A 232 -11.83 14.52 25.24
CA GLY A 232 -10.81 15.56 25.14
C GLY A 232 -11.23 16.89 25.75
N GLU A 233 -10.28 17.74 26.10
CA GLU A 233 -10.55 19.11 26.52
C GLU A 233 -10.79 19.98 25.28
N GLY A 234 -11.67 20.99 25.42
CA GLY A 234 -11.86 22.00 24.38
C GLY A 234 -10.58 22.78 24.11
N GLU A 235 -10.41 23.25 22.90
CA GLU A 235 -9.22 24.00 22.50
C GLU A 235 -9.19 25.39 23.18
N PRO A 236 -8.08 25.77 23.84
CA PRO A 236 -7.99 27.04 24.57
C PRO A 236 -8.23 28.31 23.72
N SER A 237 -8.00 28.21 22.42
CA SER A 237 -8.22 29.31 21.46
C SER A 237 -9.64 29.37 20.88
N ASN A 238 -10.46 28.36 21.10
CA ASN A 238 -11.81 28.30 20.55
C ASN A 238 -12.76 29.24 21.31
N PRO A 239 -13.82 29.75 20.65
CA PRO A 239 -14.90 30.52 21.29
C PRO A 239 -15.59 29.70 22.40
N GLU A 240 -15.89 30.32 23.54
CA GLU A 240 -16.61 29.66 24.63
C GLU A 240 -18.04 29.25 24.23
N TYR A 241 -18.62 28.33 25.00
CA TYR A 241 -20.05 27.98 24.97
C TYR A 241 -20.54 27.22 23.74
N TYR A 242 -19.64 26.61 22.98
CA TYR A 242 -19.98 25.79 21.80
C TYR A 242 -19.62 24.33 22.05
N MET A 243 -20.53 23.43 21.66
CA MET A 243 -20.37 21.99 21.81
C MET A 243 -19.52 21.41 20.70
N PRO A 244 -18.83 20.28 20.92
CA PRO A 244 -18.04 19.62 19.87
C PRO A 244 -18.90 19.07 18.75
N SER A 245 -18.32 18.97 17.56
CA SER A 245 -18.92 18.32 16.39
C SER A 245 -17.86 17.70 15.50
N SER A 246 -18.27 16.75 14.69
CA SER A 246 -17.40 16.11 13.69
C SER A 246 -18.19 15.74 12.45
N ASP A 247 -17.46 15.59 11.33
CA ASP A 247 -17.96 15.02 10.09
C ASP A 247 -16.88 14.15 9.46
N SER A 248 -17.28 13.09 8.74
CA SER A 248 -16.34 12.13 8.18
C SER A 248 -16.77 11.60 6.82
N VAL A 249 -15.78 11.32 5.98
CA VAL A 249 -15.97 10.73 4.65
C VAL A 249 -14.92 9.66 4.40
N GLN A 250 -15.21 8.76 3.46
CA GLN A 250 -14.26 7.74 3.02
C GLN A 250 -13.53 8.22 1.76
N PHE A 251 -12.22 7.98 1.69
CA PHE A 251 -11.40 8.17 0.51
C PHE A 251 -10.59 6.90 0.20
N ASN A 252 -10.09 6.76 -1.02
CA ASN A 252 -9.38 5.56 -1.45
C ASN A 252 -7.92 5.87 -1.75
N ILE A 253 -7.04 4.97 -1.31
CA ILE A 253 -5.61 5.03 -1.61
C ILE A 253 -5.24 3.93 -2.59
N SER A 254 -4.57 4.32 -3.68
CA SER A 254 -3.89 3.42 -4.59
C SER A 254 -2.38 3.46 -4.32
N VAL A 255 -1.75 2.28 -4.30
CA VAL A 255 -0.32 2.15 -4.01
C VAL A 255 0.44 1.75 -5.28
N PRO A 256 1.52 2.46 -5.64
CA PRO A 256 2.39 2.04 -6.72
C PRO A 256 3.05 0.69 -6.44
N THR A 257 3.30 -0.09 -7.49
CA THR A 257 3.95 -1.40 -7.38
C THR A 257 5.26 -1.44 -8.15
N VAL A 258 6.16 -2.32 -7.70
CA VAL A 258 7.44 -2.60 -8.32
C VAL A 258 7.48 -4.07 -8.72
N LEU A 259 7.43 -4.31 -10.05
CA LEU A 259 7.59 -5.64 -10.62
C LEU A 259 9.03 -5.81 -11.09
N THR A 260 9.71 -6.87 -10.66
CA THR A 260 11.10 -7.14 -11.06
C THR A 260 11.24 -8.56 -11.56
N LEU A 261 12.18 -8.76 -12.52
CA LEU A 261 12.68 -10.06 -12.93
C LEU A 261 13.98 -10.36 -12.18
N LEU A 262 14.05 -11.49 -11.50
CA LEU A 262 15.26 -11.95 -10.79
C LEU A 262 16.29 -12.49 -11.79
N THR A 263 15.84 -13.10 -12.88
CA THR A 263 16.65 -13.60 -13.98
C THR A 263 16.67 -12.56 -15.08
N GLN A 264 17.73 -11.75 -15.15
CA GLN A 264 17.77 -10.60 -16.06
C GLN A 264 18.20 -10.96 -17.48
N THR A 265 19.01 -12.00 -17.68
CA THR A 265 19.43 -12.50 -18.99
C THR A 265 19.69 -13.98 -18.87
N GLY A 266 19.38 -14.74 -19.91
CA GLY A 266 19.62 -16.17 -19.94
C GLY A 266 19.83 -16.68 -21.35
N ASP A 267 20.61 -17.76 -21.44
CA ASP A 267 20.73 -18.58 -22.62
C ASP A 267 19.98 -19.89 -22.41
N VAL A 268 19.10 -20.24 -23.32
CA VAL A 268 18.32 -21.48 -23.26
C VAL A 268 18.43 -22.18 -24.61
N ASN A 269 18.44 -23.52 -24.64
CA ASN A 269 18.39 -24.23 -25.88
C ASN A 269 16.94 -24.60 -26.24
N ARG A 270 16.66 -24.83 -27.50
CA ARG A 270 15.45 -25.52 -27.91
C ARG A 270 15.31 -26.82 -27.12
N GLU A 271 14.07 -27.21 -26.81
CA GLU A 271 13.71 -28.41 -26.00
C GLU A 271 14.10 -28.34 -24.53
N ASP A 272 14.82 -27.30 -24.06
CA ASP A 272 15.08 -27.04 -22.65
C ASP A 272 13.88 -26.32 -22.01
N VAL A 273 13.93 -26.16 -20.68
CA VAL A 273 12.92 -25.44 -19.89
C VAL A 273 13.50 -24.10 -19.45
N MET A 274 12.81 -23.01 -19.83
CA MET A 274 13.08 -21.67 -19.30
C MET A 274 12.31 -21.49 -18.00
N THR A 275 13.00 -21.16 -16.92
CA THR A 275 12.38 -20.77 -15.62
C THR A 275 12.47 -19.25 -15.49
N ILE A 276 11.31 -18.62 -15.31
CA ILE A 276 11.15 -17.18 -15.19
C ILE A 276 10.74 -16.87 -13.79
N GLU A 277 11.57 -16.15 -13.04
CA GLU A 277 11.32 -15.78 -11.65
C GLU A 277 11.36 -14.27 -11.50
N GLY A 278 10.49 -13.76 -10.64
CA GLY A 278 10.44 -12.33 -10.33
C GLY A 278 9.66 -12.06 -9.07
N THR A 279 9.62 -10.79 -8.66
CA THR A 279 8.90 -10.35 -7.47
C THR A 279 7.99 -9.17 -7.79
N LEU A 280 6.84 -9.13 -7.12
CA LEU A 280 5.94 -7.99 -7.08
C LEU A 280 5.85 -7.46 -5.66
N LEU A 281 6.27 -6.22 -5.48
CA LEU A 281 6.29 -5.52 -4.19
C LEU A 281 5.51 -4.20 -4.32
N ASP A 282 5.08 -3.62 -3.21
CA ASP A 282 4.65 -2.22 -3.18
C ASP A 282 5.86 -1.27 -3.16
N ILE A 283 5.59 0.05 -3.20
CA ILE A 283 6.63 1.09 -3.23
C ILE A 283 7.51 1.09 -1.96
N VAL A 284 7.00 0.62 -0.82
CA VAL A 284 7.73 0.50 0.44
C VAL A 284 8.31 -0.90 0.67
N SER A 285 8.33 -1.72 -0.38
CA SER A 285 8.93 -3.06 -0.41
C SER A 285 8.17 -4.14 0.37
N ASN A 286 6.89 -3.97 0.64
CA ASN A 286 6.06 -5.04 1.17
C ASN A 286 5.69 -6.03 0.05
N PRO A 287 5.74 -7.34 0.30
CA PRO A 287 5.37 -8.33 -0.69
C PRO A 287 3.86 -8.35 -0.97
N LEU A 288 3.51 -8.43 -2.26
CA LEU A 288 2.13 -8.49 -2.71
C LEU A 288 1.78 -9.91 -3.15
N ALA A 289 0.99 -10.61 -2.32
CA ALA A 289 0.63 -12.01 -2.50
C ALA A 289 -0.68 -12.22 -3.26
N GLY A 290 -0.78 -13.33 -3.99
CA GLY A 290 -2.01 -13.76 -4.66
C GLY A 290 -2.41 -12.93 -5.87
N LEU A 291 -1.51 -12.08 -6.38
CA LEU A 291 -1.75 -11.23 -7.53
C LEU A 291 -1.28 -11.90 -8.82
N THR A 292 -2.01 -11.66 -9.91
CA THR A 292 -1.76 -12.30 -11.20
C THR A 292 -0.73 -11.50 -11.99
N ILE A 293 0.32 -12.20 -12.45
CA ILE A 293 1.33 -11.69 -13.38
C ILE A 293 1.12 -12.36 -14.74
N GLU A 294 1.01 -11.57 -15.79
CA GLU A 294 0.98 -12.04 -17.17
C GLU A 294 2.40 -12.11 -17.72
N VAL A 295 2.73 -13.20 -18.41
CA VAL A 295 4.04 -13.46 -19.00
C VAL A 295 3.90 -13.49 -20.50
N TYR A 296 4.76 -12.75 -21.19
CA TYR A 296 4.79 -12.63 -22.67
C TYR A 296 6.19 -12.94 -23.19
N LEU A 297 6.25 -13.52 -24.37
CA LEU A 297 7.49 -13.75 -25.12
C LEU A 297 7.31 -13.16 -26.53
N ASP A 298 8.17 -12.21 -26.91
CA ASP A 298 8.06 -11.43 -28.17
C ASP A 298 6.67 -10.83 -28.41
N GLY A 299 6.01 -10.40 -27.32
CA GLY A 299 4.67 -9.83 -27.36
C GLY A 299 3.52 -10.85 -27.39
N GLU A 300 3.81 -12.14 -27.54
CA GLU A 300 2.82 -13.21 -27.49
C GLU A 300 2.57 -13.65 -26.05
N PHE A 301 1.30 -13.74 -25.67
CA PHE A 301 0.89 -14.18 -24.33
C PHE A 301 1.24 -15.65 -24.13
N MET A 302 1.94 -15.95 -23.03
CA MET A 302 2.34 -17.30 -22.67
C MET A 302 1.46 -17.91 -21.58
N THR A 303 1.41 -17.24 -20.42
CA THR A 303 0.74 -17.78 -19.24
C THR A 303 0.47 -16.70 -18.21
N ASN A 304 -0.40 -17.03 -17.26
CA ASN A 304 -0.60 -16.31 -16.00
C ASN A 304 -0.01 -17.10 -14.84
N VAL A 305 0.65 -16.40 -13.94
CA VAL A 305 1.13 -16.94 -12.66
C VAL A 305 0.71 -16.04 -11.51
N SER A 306 0.61 -16.60 -10.31
CA SER A 306 0.27 -15.82 -9.12
C SER A 306 1.48 -15.66 -8.22
N THR A 307 1.58 -14.50 -7.57
CA THR A 307 2.59 -14.26 -6.54
C THR A 307 2.29 -15.04 -5.26
N ASP A 308 3.32 -15.55 -4.61
CA ASP A 308 3.23 -16.23 -3.31
C ASP A 308 3.23 -15.23 -2.14
N ALA A 309 3.27 -15.74 -0.89
CA ALA A 309 3.28 -14.94 0.33
C ALA A 309 4.50 -13.99 0.47
N THR A 310 5.56 -14.23 -0.30
CA THR A 310 6.77 -13.39 -0.34
C THR A 310 6.80 -12.44 -1.53
N GLY A 311 5.70 -12.39 -2.32
CA GLY A 311 5.62 -11.63 -3.55
C GLY A 311 6.34 -12.27 -4.73
N LEU A 312 6.93 -13.48 -4.57
CA LEU A 312 7.63 -14.20 -5.62
C LEU A 312 6.63 -14.86 -6.57
N PHE A 313 6.93 -14.81 -7.88
CA PHE A 313 6.26 -15.61 -8.89
C PHE A 313 7.27 -16.45 -9.68
N THR A 314 6.82 -17.60 -10.16
CA THR A 314 7.62 -18.49 -11.02
C THR A 314 6.76 -18.98 -12.17
N ALA A 315 7.25 -18.76 -13.39
CA ALA A 315 6.67 -19.32 -14.61
C ALA A 315 7.64 -20.29 -15.26
N ILE A 316 7.10 -21.34 -15.88
CA ILE A 316 7.87 -22.37 -16.57
C ILE A 316 7.44 -22.38 -18.02
N TYR A 317 8.42 -22.29 -18.93
CA TYR A 317 8.20 -22.34 -20.36
C TYR A 317 9.07 -23.40 -21.02
N PRO A 318 8.49 -24.52 -21.51
CA PRO A 318 9.19 -25.47 -22.36
C PRO A 318 9.45 -24.82 -23.71
N VAL A 319 10.72 -24.62 -24.06
CA VAL A 319 11.11 -24.00 -25.34
C VAL A 319 10.80 -24.97 -26.47
N PRO A 320 9.99 -24.62 -27.48
CA PRO A 320 9.64 -25.50 -28.56
C PRO A 320 10.88 -25.93 -29.36
N ALA A 321 10.85 -27.13 -29.94
CA ALA A 321 11.93 -27.64 -30.80
C ALA A 321 12.14 -26.79 -32.07
N ASP A 322 11.10 -26.09 -32.52
CA ASP A 322 11.05 -25.21 -33.67
C ASP A 322 11.09 -23.70 -33.31
N ALA A 323 11.38 -23.36 -32.07
CA ALA A 323 11.51 -21.95 -31.67
C ALA A 323 12.53 -21.22 -32.56
N GLU A 324 12.28 -19.97 -32.91
CA GLU A 324 13.25 -19.17 -33.64
C GLU A 324 14.53 -18.99 -32.82
N LEU A 325 15.71 -19.09 -33.49
CA LEU A 325 16.98 -18.91 -32.81
C LEU A 325 17.34 -17.44 -32.69
N GLY A 326 17.91 -17.07 -31.58
CA GLY A 326 18.37 -15.69 -31.39
C GLY A 326 17.74 -15.02 -30.16
N PRO A 327 17.82 -13.67 -30.10
CA PRO A 327 17.29 -12.92 -28.99
C PRO A 327 15.76 -12.92 -28.98
N VAL A 328 15.17 -13.11 -27.82
CA VAL A 328 13.73 -13.08 -27.57
C VAL A 328 13.45 -12.16 -26.40
N LEU A 329 12.44 -11.29 -26.51
CA LEU A 329 12.03 -10.36 -25.48
C LEU A 329 11.06 -11.05 -24.52
N LEU A 330 11.47 -11.20 -23.26
CA LEU A 330 10.61 -11.62 -22.16
C LEU A 330 10.01 -10.38 -21.50
N GLU A 331 8.70 -10.31 -21.41
CA GLU A 331 7.97 -9.26 -20.68
C GLU A 331 7.08 -9.90 -19.63
N VAL A 332 7.02 -9.28 -18.44
CA VAL A 332 6.07 -9.62 -17.39
C VAL A 332 5.26 -8.39 -17.03
N LYS A 333 3.96 -8.55 -16.83
CA LYS A 333 3.03 -7.44 -16.58
C LYS A 333 2.10 -7.73 -15.41
N PHE A 334 2.01 -6.79 -14.52
CA PHE A 334 0.96 -6.68 -13.54
C PHE A 334 -0.01 -5.59 -13.97
N ASN A 335 -1.24 -5.93 -14.29
CA ASN A 335 -2.23 -4.98 -14.82
C ASN A 335 -2.84 -4.07 -13.77
N GLY A 336 -2.46 -4.24 -12.49
CA GLY A 336 -3.02 -3.51 -11.37
C GLY A 336 -4.32 -4.11 -10.85
N THR A 337 -4.83 -3.50 -9.79
CA THR A 337 -6.13 -3.75 -9.17
C THR A 337 -6.81 -2.41 -8.87
N ASN A 338 -7.91 -2.42 -8.11
CA ASN A 338 -8.53 -1.18 -7.65
C ASN A 338 -7.61 -0.36 -6.72
N PHE A 339 -6.65 -1.01 -6.05
CA PHE A 339 -5.81 -0.39 -5.02
C PHE A 339 -4.30 -0.51 -5.27
N TYR A 340 -3.89 -1.26 -6.29
CA TYR A 340 -2.50 -1.39 -6.67
C TYR A 340 -2.34 -0.95 -8.13
N LEU A 341 -1.41 -0.02 -8.37
CA LEU A 341 -1.14 0.46 -9.72
C LEU A 341 -0.41 -0.60 -10.54
N LYS A 342 -0.58 -0.54 -11.85
CA LYS A 342 0.09 -1.46 -12.79
C LYS A 342 1.60 -1.25 -12.80
N SER A 343 2.35 -2.33 -13.08
CA SER A 343 3.79 -2.29 -13.32
C SER A 343 4.22 -3.38 -14.30
N ASP A 344 5.35 -3.19 -14.94
CA ASP A 344 5.93 -4.13 -15.91
C ASP A 344 7.44 -4.23 -15.75
N ALA A 345 8.01 -5.36 -16.21
CA ALA A 345 9.44 -5.57 -16.31
C ALA A 345 9.75 -6.42 -17.55
N ASN A 346 10.96 -6.26 -18.08
CA ASN A 346 11.38 -7.01 -19.25
C ASN A 346 12.85 -7.42 -19.16
N SER A 347 13.21 -8.45 -19.95
CA SER A 347 14.60 -8.88 -20.16
C SER A 347 14.74 -9.55 -21.51
N THR A 348 16.00 -9.74 -21.96
CA THR A 348 16.27 -10.40 -23.23
C THR A 348 16.98 -11.72 -22.98
N TRP A 349 16.47 -12.78 -23.58
CA TRP A 349 17.05 -14.12 -23.56
C TRP A 349 17.53 -14.49 -24.96
N ASN A 350 18.43 -15.49 -25.06
CA ASN A 350 18.84 -16.04 -26.36
C ASN A 350 18.46 -17.51 -26.45
N ILE A 351 17.81 -17.87 -27.54
CA ILE A 351 17.48 -19.26 -27.84
C ILE A 351 18.57 -19.83 -28.78
N PHE A 352 19.14 -20.95 -28.35
CA PHE A 352 20.19 -21.68 -29.08
C PHE A 352 19.68 -23.03 -29.55
N SER A 353 20.39 -23.60 -30.56
CA SER A 353 20.21 -24.99 -30.97
C SER A 353 21.50 -25.77 -30.76
N HIS A 354 21.37 -27.04 -30.41
CA HIS A 354 22.45 -28.00 -30.53
C HIS A 354 22.61 -28.40 -31.98
N ILE A 355 23.86 -28.56 -32.43
CA ILE A 355 24.14 -29.08 -33.75
C ILE A 355 24.26 -30.61 -33.73
N VAL A 356 23.84 -31.24 -34.82
CA VAL A 356 24.05 -32.64 -35.11
C VAL A 356 25.19 -32.70 -36.14
N LEU A 357 26.30 -33.34 -35.77
CA LEU A 357 27.52 -33.43 -36.56
C LEU A 357 27.78 -34.90 -36.93
N THR A 358 28.07 -35.16 -38.18
CA THR A 358 28.47 -36.49 -38.66
C THR A 358 29.88 -36.44 -39.23
N VAL A 359 30.60 -37.56 -39.22
CA VAL A 359 31.89 -37.73 -39.90
C VAL A 359 31.96 -39.15 -40.46
N ASP A 360 32.37 -39.24 -41.75
CA ASP A 360 32.54 -40.49 -42.46
C ASP A 360 33.86 -40.48 -43.20
N MET A 361 34.55 -41.62 -43.17
CA MET A 361 35.80 -41.85 -43.88
C MET A 361 36.01 -43.35 -44.09
N PRO A 362 36.92 -43.82 -45.02
CA PRO A 362 37.24 -45.23 -45.12
C PRO A 362 37.73 -45.85 -43.81
N SER A 363 37.22 -47.04 -43.47
CA SER A 363 37.57 -47.75 -42.26
C SER A 363 39.02 -48.28 -42.20
N SER A 364 39.74 -48.29 -43.35
CA SER A 364 41.14 -48.61 -43.40
C SER A 364 41.81 -47.65 -44.41
N VAL A 365 42.96 -47.12 -44.03
CA VAL A 365 43.75 -46.18 -44.85
C VAL A 365 45.23 -46.56 -44.77
N ALA A 366 46.03 -46.17 -45.79
CA ALA A 366 47.47 -46.35 -45.78
C ALA A 366 48.22 -45.03 -45.80
N VAL A 367 49.45 -45.04 -45.31
CA VAL A 367 50.35 -43.88 -45.35
C VAL A 367 50.51 -43.39 -46.83
N GLY A 368 50.47 -42.05 -47.00
CA GLY A 368 50.56 -41.43 -48.33
C GLY A 368 49.27 -41.50 -49.12
N GLN A 369 48.24 -42.19 -48.70
CA GLN A 369 46.95 -42.25 -49.35
C GLN A 369 46.23 -40.90 -49.26
N ASN A 370 45.64 -40.48 -50.37
CA ASN A 370 44.70 -39.33 -50.33
C ASN A 370 43.30 -39.85 -49.98
N VAL A 371 42.83 -39.47 -48.82
CA VAL A 371 41.55 -39.91 -48.22
C VAL A 371 40.54 -38.75 -48.22
N THR A 372 39.34 -39.05 -48.69
CA THR A 372 38.23 -38.08 -48.55
C THR A 372 37.48 -38.30 -47.27
N ILE A 373 37.45 -37.27 -46.43
CA ILE A 373 36.67 -37.23 -45.18
C ILE A 373 35.43 -36.38 -45.48
N THR A 374 34.25 -36.91 -45.16
CA THR A 374 32.99 -36.22 -45.41
C THR A 374 32.13 -36.19 -44.18
N GLY A 375 31.13 -35.31 -44.13
CA GLY A 375 30.14 -35.27 -43.08
C GLY A 375 29.12 -34.17 -43.32
N THR A 376 28.23 -34.01 -42.35
CA THR A 376 27.17 -33.01 -42.37
C THR A 376 27.03 -32.31 -41.03
N VAL A 377 26.58 -31.06 -41.05
CA VAL A 377 26.16 -30.27 -39.90
C VAL A 377 24.71 -29.87 -40.10
N SER A 378 23.87 -30.19 -39.17
CA SER A 378 22.47 -29.77 -39.11
C SER A 378 22.10 -29.28 -37.71
N ASP A 379 20.98 -28.61 -37.56
CA ASP A 379 20.39 -28.31 -36.25
C ASP A 379 19.70 -29.54 -35.63
N ASN A 380 19.11 -29.38 -34.46
CA ASN A 380 18.36 -30.45 -33.76
C ASN A 380 17.11 -30.92 -34.52
N GLN A 381 16.64 -30.17 -35.51
CA GLN A 381 15.55 -30.55 -36.41
C GLN A 381 16.02 -31.15 -37.73
N LEU A 382 17.32 -31.44 -37.83
CA LEU A 382 17.99 -31.92 -39.06
C LEU A 382 17.95 -30.94 -40.24
N ILE A 383 17.75 -29.63 -39.94
CA ILE A 383 17.85 -28.59 -40.96
C ILE A 383 19.34 -28.33 -41.23
N PRO A 384 19.81 -28.39 -42.53
CA PRO A 384 21.21 -28.17 -42.86
C PRO A 384 21.72 -26.79 -42.47
N ILE A 385 22.94 -26.73 -41.89
CA ILE A 385 23.57 -25.46 -41.49
C ILE A 385 24.72 -25.16 -42.46
N SER A 386 24.58 -24.11 -43.24
CA SER A 386 25.56 -23.63 -44.20
C SER A 386 26.59 -22.70 -43.56
N GLY A 387 27.82 -22.72 -44.04
CA GLY A 387 28.89 -21.81 -43.62
C GLY A 387 29.46 -22.12 -42.21
N HIS A 388 29.14 -23.28 -41.65
CA HIS A 388 29.57 -23.68 -40.31
C HIS A 388 30.96 -24.32 -40.38
N GLN A 389 31.88 -23.92 -39.50
CA GLN A 389 33.25 -24.41 -39.49
C GLN A 389 33.35 -25.74 -38.73
N VAL A 390 34.04 -26.72 -39.34
CA VAL A 390 34.33 -28.03 -38.74
C VAL A 390 35.83 -28.25 -38.73
N GLU A 391 36.39 -28.57 -37.60
CA GLU A 391 37.77 -29.00 -37.42
C GLU A 391 37.85 -30.52 -37.40
N LEU A 392 38.81 -31.08 -38.15
CA LEU A 392 39.09 -32.50 -38.20
C LEU A 392 40.37 -32.79 -37.42
N ILE A 393 40.27 -33.73 -36.46
CA ILE A 393 41.30 -33.95 -35.44
C ILE A 393 41.61 -35.46 -35.37
N VAL A 394 42.85 -35.82 -35.48
CA VAL A 394 43.34 -37.19 -35.27
C VAL A 394 44.35 -37.20 -34.13
N GLU A 395 44.15 -38.05 -33.10
CA GLU A 395 45.02 -38.16 -31.92
C GLU A 395 45.38 -36.80 -31.29
N GLY A 396 44.41 -35.83 -31.29
CA GLY A 396 44.60 -34.51 -30.75
C GLY A 396 45.26 -33.48 -31.69
N PHE A 397 45.67 -33.90 -32.90
CA PHE A 397 46.23 -33.00 -33.91
C PHE A 397 45.16 -32.56 -34.89
N VAL A 398 45.01 -31.25 -35.07
CA VAL A 398 44.14 -30.69 -36.12
C VAL A 398 44.75 -30.95 -37.47
N ILE A 399 44.11 -31.79 -38.27
CA ILE A 399 44.58 -32.16 -39.63
C ILE A 399 44.01 -31.22 -40.71
N GLY A 400 42.92 -30.52 -40.42
CA GLY A 400 42.29 -29.55 -41.29
C GLY A 400 41.05 -28.91 -40.69
N ALA A 401 40.61 -27.83 -41.32
CA ALA A 401 39.34 -27.16 -41.07
C ALA A 401 38.60 -26.91 -42.37
N VAL A 402 37.28 -27.12 -42.34
CA VAL A 402 36.42 -26.96 -43.53
C VAL A 402 35.16 -26.22 -43.14
N THR A 403 34.47 -25.68 -44.14
CA THR A 403 33.21 -25.00 -43.99
C THR A 403 32.11 -25.75 -44.72
N THR A 404 30.92 -25.86 -44.13
CA THR A 404 29.78 -26.54 -44.75
C THR A 404 29.22 -25.76 -45.93
N ASP A 405 28.74 -26.46 -46.92
CA ASP A 405 28.01 -25.91 -48.08
C ASP A 405 26.54 -25.59 -47.78
N SER A 406 25.76 -25.21 -48.80
CA SER A 406 24.32 -24.91 -48.67
C SER A 406 23.46 -26.08 -48.21
N ASN A 407 23.95 -27.32 -48.29
CA ASN A 407 23.28 -28.53 -47.83
C ASN A 407 23.81 -29.00 -46.46
N GLY A 408 24.62 -28.18 -45.80
CA GLY A 408 25.25 -28.52 -44.53
C GLY A 408 26.36 -29.58 -44.68
N ALA A 409 26.78 -29.94 -45.91
CA ALA A 409 27.78 -30.96 -46.16
C ALA A 409 29.18 -30.35 -46.19
N TYR A 410 30.15 -31.13 -45.73
CA TYR A 410 31.56 -30.78 -45.81
C TYR A 410 32.39 -31.94 -46.39
N SER A 411 33.50 -31.59 -47.01
CA SER A 411 34.45 -32.57 -47.58
C SER A 411 35.86 -32.04 -47.46
N TYR A 412 36.77 -32.89 -46.99
CA TYR A 412 38.19 -32.61 -46.84
C TYR A 412 39.05 -33.69 -47.45
N GLN A 413 40.07 -33.31 -48.23
CA GLN A 413 41.06 -34.23 -48.80
C GLN A 413 42.23 -34.26 -47.82
N TRP A 414 42.47 -35.43 -47.25
CA TRP A 414 43.57 -35.68 -46.32
C TRP A 414 44.61 -36.63 -46.93
N ILE A 415 45.83 -36.17 -46.99
CA ILE A 415 46.96 -37.04 -47.30
C ILE A 415 47.50 -37.57 -45.99
N VAL A 416 47.41 -38.89 -45.80
CA VAL A 416 47.78 -39.55 -44.53
C VAL A 416 49.31 -39.47 -44.34
N PRO A 417 49.77 -38.75 -43.27
CA PRO A 417 51.21 -38.57 -43.07
C PRO A 417 51.82 -39.82 -42.38
N GLU A 418 53.15 -39.90 -42.39
CA GLU A 418 53.94 -40.94 -41.67
C GLU A 418 54.03 -40.67 -40.14
N LEU A 419 53.27 -39.68 -39.62
CA LEU A 419 53.36 -39.20 -38.23
C LEU A 419 52.71 -40.15 -37.24
N PHE A 420 51.71 -40.92 -37.66
CA PHE A 420 50.92 -41.77 -36.77
C PHE A 420 51.46 -43.21 -36.76
N GLU A 421 51.36 -43.84 -35.57
CA GLU A 421 51.70 -45.26 -35.46
C GLU A 421 50.65 -46.11 -36.20
N PHE A 422 51.07 -47.31 -36.67
CA PHE A 422 50.15 -48.22 -37.34
C PHE A 422 49.14 -48.82 -36.33
N GLY A 423 47.91 -48.95 -36.75
CA GLY A 423 46.86 -49.48 -35.88
C GLY A 423 45.57 -48.71 -35.91
N ASN A 424 44.75 -48.86 -34.86
CA ASN A 424 43.48 -48.16 -34.76
C ASN A 424 43.65 -46.70 -34.29
N HIS A 425 43.05 -45.82 -34.99
CA HIS A 425 43.00 -44.37 -34.70
C HIS A 425 41.57 -43.86 -34.64
N THR A 426 41.40 -42.73 -33.97
CA THR A 426 40.12 -42.03 -33.90
C THR A 426 40.20 -40.72 -34.65
N MET A 427 39.29 -40.52 -35.58
CA MET A 427 39.02 -39.27 -36.26
C MET A 427 37.91 -38.58 -35.51
N ASN A 428 38.16 -37.39 -34.97
CA ASN A 428 37.17 -36.53 -34.40
C ASN A 428 36.85 -35.38 -35.36
N ALA A 429 35.56 -35.14 -35.55
CA ALA A 429 35.07 -33.87 -36.09
C ALA A 429 34.52 -33.02 -34.94
N TYR A 430 34.98 -31.79 -34.85
CA TYR A 430 34.56 -30.81 -33.86
C TYR A 430 34.08 -29.56 -34.54
N SER A 431 32.93 -29.05 -34.07
CA SER A 431 32.44 -27.75 -34.48
C SER A 431 32.22 -26.88 -33.26
N GLY A 432 32.89 -25.74 -33.18
CA GLY A 432 32.73 -24.75 -32.11
C GLY A 432 31.39 -24.04 -32.18
N SER A 433 31.01 -23.34 -31.09
CA SER A 433 29.82 -22.50 -31.09
C SER A 433 29.93 -21.37 -32.09
N GLN A 434 28.94 -21.21 -32.96
CA GLN A 434 28.87 -20.15 -33.98
C GLN A 434 27.43 -19.60 -34.06
N GLY A 435 27.28 -18.27 -33.92
CA GLY A 435 25.96 -17.65 -33.88
C GLY A 435 25.13 -18.22 -32.73
N TYR A 436 23.94 -18.73 -33.02
CA TYR A 436 23.06 -19.36 -32.05
C TYR A 436 23.12 -20.89 -32.03
N TYR A 437 24.21 -21.46 -32.51
CA TYR A 437 24.47 -22.90 -32.52
C TYR A 437 25.53 -23.26 -31.48
N ARG A 438 25.24 -24.24 -30.63
CA ARG A 438 26.16 -24.75 -29.58
C ARG A 438 27.18 -25.72 -30.18
N ALA A 439 28.38 -25.70 -29.63
CA ALA A 439 29.45 -26.61 -30.03
C ALA A 439 29.04 -28.09 -29.89
N ASN A 440 29.51 -28.92 -30.78
CA ASN A 440 29.38 -30.38 -30.69
C ASN A 440 30.57 -31.08 -31.34
N SER A 441 30.74 -32.38 -31.05
CA SER A 441 31.75 -33.23 -31.62
C SER A 441 31.21 -34.64 -31.91
N THR A 442 31.77 -35.27 -32.90
CA THR A 442 31.50 -36.68 -33.21
C THR A 442 32.79 -37.34 -33.63
N ASN A 443 32.83 -38.68 -33.64
CA ASN A 443 34.02 -39.40 -34.03
C ASN A 443 33.69 -40.65 -34.87
N THR A 444 34.71 -41.11 -35.62
CA THR A 444 34.74 -42.41 -36.27
C THR A 444 36.14 -43.02 -36.11
N THR A 445 36.26 -44.32 -36.26
CA THR A 445 37.54 -45.01 -36.15
C THR A 445 38.01 -45.54 -37.49
N PHE A 446 39.31 -45.52 -37.68
CA PHE A 446 39.94 -46.10 -38.86
C PHE A 446 41.19 -46.86 -38.47
N PHE A 447 41.58 -47.84 -39.33
CA PHE A 447 42.82 -48.63 -39.19
C PHE A 447 43.88 -48.09 -40.15
N LEU A 448 45.04 -47.66 -39.63
CA LEU A 448 46.19 -47.27 -40.45
C LEU A 448 47.04 -48.45 -40.73
N ALA A 449 47.11 -48.84 -42.01
CA ALA A 449 47.87 -49.98 -42.48
C ALA A 449 49.13 -49.55 -43.22
N HIS A 450 50.13 -50.43 -43.22
CA HIS A 450 51.24 -50.36 -44.16
C HIS A 450 50.77 -50.63 -45.58
N ARG A 451 51.33 -49.91 -46.51
CA ARG A 451 51.17 -50.25 -47.90
C ARG A 451 52.30 -51.23 -48.32
N ALA A 452 51.93 -52.44 -48.65
CA ALA A 452 52.86 -53.43 -49.09
C ALA A 452 52.89 -53.53 -50.68
N ASP A 453 54.07 -53.66 -51.24
CA ASP A 453 54.26 -53.91 -52.64
C ASP A 453 54.78 -55.34 -52.86
N LEU A 454 54.11 -56.07 -53.75
CA LEU A 454 54.48 -57.46 -54.04
C LEU A 454 55.05 -57.50 -55.47
N THR A 455 56.32 -57.80 -55.52
CA THR A 455 56.98 -58.15 -56.82
C THR A 455 56.97 -59.62 -57.06
N VAL A 456 56.60 -60.05 -58.24
CA VAL A 456 56.61 -61.45 -58.64
C VAL A 456 57.53 -61.59 -59.88
N SER A 457 58.50 -62.48 -59.76
CA SER A 457 59.39 -62.81 -60.89
C SER A 457 59.30 -64.30 -61.22
N PHE A 458 59.41 -64.59 -62.51
CA PHE A 458 59.38 -65.90 -63.02
C PHE A 458 60.81 -66.31 -63.45
N ASP A 459 61.22 -67.44 -62.96
CA ASP A 459 62.61 -67.91 -63.18
C ASP A 459 62.72 -68.80 -64.37
N SER A 460 62.15 -68.45 -65.51
CA SER A 460 62.37 -69.24 -66.68
C SER A 460 61.89 -68.60 -68.00
N SER A 461 62.38 -69.13 -69.06
CA SER A 461 62.05 -68.90 -70.48
C SER A 461 60.51 -68.91 -70.68
N PRO A 462 60.00 -68.11 -71.64
CA PRO A 462 58.54 -67.96 -71.91
C PRO A 462 57.87 -69.19 -72.52
N GLN A 463 58.54 -70.34 -72.61
CA GLN A 463 57.97 -71.59 -73.10
C GLN A 463 58.06 -72.67 -72.05
N ILE A 464 56.91 -73.18 -71.60
CA ILE A 464 56.78 -74.27 -70.64
C ILE A 464 56.26 -75.51 -71.33
N THR A 465 56.92 -76.66 -71.13
CA THR A 465 56.46 -77.95 -71.64
C THR A 465 55.65 -78.68 -70.59
N ARG A 466 54.62 -79.43 -71.01
CA ARG A 466 53.74 -80.19 -70.07
C ARG A 466 54.57 -81.18 -69.27
N GLY A 467 54.58 -80.98 -67.90
CA GLY A 467 55.31 -81.77 -66.93
C GLY A 467 56.47 -81.05 -66.24
N ASP A 468 56.84 -79.82 -66.68
CA ASP A 468 57.90 -79.04 -66.05
C ASP A 468 57.48 -78.46 -64.71
N ILE A 469 58.41 -78.42 -63.80
CA ILE A 469 58.24 -77.74 -62.50
C ILE A 469 58.54 -76.24 -62.71
N TRP A 470 57.59 -75.42 -62.37
CA TRP A 470 57.73 -74.01 -62.48
C TRP A 470 57.97 -73.40 -61.11
N GLN A 471 59.00 -72.62 -60.93
CA GLN A 471 59.28 -71.88 -59.73
C GLN A 471 58.87 -70.43 -59.89
N LEU A 472 58.08 -70.01 -58.95
CA LEU A 472 57.65 -68.60 -58.75
C LEU A 472 58.39 -68.06 -57.57
N SER A 473 59.10 -66.93 -57.76
CA SER A 473 59.70 -66.20 -56.62
C SER A 473 59.13 -64.80 -56.56
N GLY A 474 59.03 -64.30 -55.40
CA GLY A 474 58.53 -62.97 -55.20
C GLY A 474 59.06 -62.39 -53.92
N ARG A 475 58.97 -61.09 -53.82
CA ARG A 475 59.25 -60.36 -52.55
C ARG A 475 58.09 -59.48 -52.19
N LEU A 476 57.74 -59.49 -50.93
CA LEU A 476 56.84 -58.57 -50.32
C LEU A 476 57.69 -57.48 -49.65
N TYR A 477 57.49 -56.23 -50.02
CA TYR A 477 58.18 -55.08 -49.45
C TYR A 477 57.19 -54.23 -48.65
N ASP A 478 57.64 -53.70 -47.53
CA ASP A 478 56.96 -52.54 -46.87
C ASP A 478 57.27 -51.31 -47.72
N PHE A 479 56.24 -50.83 -48.46
CA PHE A 479 56.41 -49.72 -49.40
C PHE A 479 56.67 -48.41 -48.64
N ASP A 480 56.21 -48.32 -47.39
CA ASP A 480 56.23 -47.11 -46.51
C ASP A 480 57.52 -47.08 -45.64
N SER A 481 58.41 -48.08 -45.73
CA SER A 481 59.70 -48.12 -45.06
C SER A 481 60.78 -47.47 -45.87
N LEU A 482 61.41 -46.38 -45.38
CA LEU A 482 62.54 -45.69 -45.98
C LEU A 482 63.78 -46.59 -46.15
N THR A 483 63.84 -47.77 -45.58
CA THR A 483 65.01 -48.69 -45.58
C THR A 483 64.87 -49.84 -46.54
N ASN A 484 63.78 -49.98 -47.28
CA ASN A 484 63.52 -51.04 -48.24
C ASN A 484 63.80 -52.46 -47.65
N GLN A 485 63.46 -52.68 -46.41
CA GLN A 485 63.65 -53.99 -45.75
C GLN A 485 62.55 -54.92 -46.22
N GLY A 486 62.94 -56.13 -46.69
CA GLY A 486 61.98 -57.18 -46.99
C GLY A 486 61.25 -57.69 -45.76
N LEU A 487 59.94 -57.80 -45.84
CA LEU A 487 59.06 -58.37 -44.88
C LEU A 487 59.22 -59.89 -44.75
#